data_3e32463d7307d84c5f47cbe2fce30428
#
_entry.id   3e32463d7307d84c5f47cbe2fce30428
#
_cell.length_a   1.000
_cell.length_b   1.000
_cell.length_c   1.000
_cell.angle_alpha   90.00
_cell.angle_beta   90.00
_cell.angle_gamma   90.00
#
_symmetry.space_group_name_H-M   'P 1'
#
loop_
_entity.id
_entity.type
_entity.pdbx_description
1 polymer ?
#
loop_
_entity_poly.entity_id
_entity_poly.type
_entity_poly.pdbx_seq_one_letter_code
_entity_poly.pdbx_strand_id
1 'polypeptide(L)'
;MRTIVIVFLAISLSVSVAYAQTQKQPVKTEPAKTQTTQKQTQQPAKQPVNPLTEHFYKKYVTAIQWNDYEVAKDALYDLIMENPQNDSLIFSLAYYYYESQKYASAVLVSQQLLARNPKNIPALEMSAVGYEVMGVQDRSLQNYESLYLLTNNISTLYKMSFLQFDLKRYAECLASIDALLANKEIDTVKVAFNDVENKPKEYPMKVPVLNLKGLAVQEHLGDKAAAKKLFEEALAIAPDFVLAKQNLAKVK
;
A
#
# COMPACT_ATOMS: atom_id res chain seq x y z
N MET A 1 22.82 -8.84 -23.30
CA MET A 1 22.12 -8.45 -22.07
C MET A 1 21.22 -7.27 -22.39
N ARG A 2 19.93 -7.50 -22.61
CA ARG A 2 18.95 -6.42 -22.80
C ARG A 2 18.11 -6.38 -21.54
N THR A 3 18.33 -5.35 -20.74
CA THR A 3 17.56 -5.03 -19.56
C THR A 3 16.11 -4.80 -19.98
N ILE A 4 15.19 -5.64 -19.53
CA ILE A 4 13.75 -5.41 -19.70
C ILE A 4 13.39 -4.32 -18.69
N VAL A 5 13.32 -3.08 -19.17
CA VAL A 5 12.78 -1.97 -18.39
C VAL A 5 11.27 -2.18 -18.33
N ILE A 6 10.79 -2.77 -17.26
CA ILE A 6 9.37 -2.77 -16.95
C ILE A 6 9.08 -1.38 -16.38
N VAL A 7 8.55 -0.51 -17.21
CA VAL A 7 8.07 0.80 -16.76
C VAL A 7 6.79 0.56 -15.96
N PHE A 8 6.93 0.44 -14.64
CA PHE A 8 5.79 0.52 -13.74
C PHE A 8 5.31 1.97 -13.72
N LEU A 9 4.22 2.23 -14.42
CA LEU A 9 3.48 3.46 -14.20
C LEU A 9 2.92 3.37 -12.77
N ALA A 10 3.39 4.26 -11.89
CA ALA A 10 2.83 4.41 -10.56
C ALA A 10 1.39 4.90 -10.70
N ILE A 11 0.45 3.95 -10.74
CA ILE A 11 -0.96 4.29 -10.64
C ILE A 11 -1.21 4.53 -9.17
N SER A 12 -1.38 5.80 -8.81
CA SER A 12 -1.90 6.19 -7.51
C SER A 12 -3.28 5.57 -7.34
N LEU A 13 -3.35 4.39 -6.69
CA LEU A 13 -4.61 3.95 -6.10
C LEU A 13 -4.94 4.97 -5.00
N SER A 14 -5.84 5.88 -5.29
CA SER A 14 -6.50 6.67 -4.28
C SER A 14 -7.37 5.73 -3.44
N VAL A 15 -6.77 5.15 -2.41
CA VAL A 15 -7.52 4.46 -1.37
C VAL A 15 -8.20 5.54 -0.55
N SER A 16 -9.44 5.85 -0.93
CA SER A 16 -10.34 6.62 -0.09
C SER A 16 -10.65 5.79 1.15
N VAL A 17 -9.89 5.99 2.22
CA VAL A 17 -10.19 5.42 3.52
C VAL A 17 -11.45 6.14 4.03
N ALA A 18 -12.62 5.58 3.72
CA ALA A 18 -13.86 5.98 4.34
C ALA A 18 -13.84 5.50 5.80
N TYR A 19 -13.46 6.39 6.71
CA TYR A 19 -13.73 6.19 8.13
C TYR A 19 -15.25 6.23 8.33
N ALA A 20 -15.87 5.06 8.36
CA ALA A 20 -17.26 4.91 8.74
C ALA A 20 -17.38 5.26 10.24
N GLN A 21 -17.86 6.48 10.51
CA GLN A 21 -18.39 6.85 11.83
C GLN A 21 -19.66 6.04 12.08
N THR A 22 -19.55 5.00 12.87
CA THR A 22 -20.72 4.25 13.36
C THR A 22 -21.43 5.12 14.40
N GLN A 23 -22.38 5.93 13.97
CA GLN A 23 -23.35 6.57 14.86
C GLN A 23 -24.32 5.50 15.36
N LYS A 24 -24.20 5.14 16.63
CA LYS A 24 -25.24 4.38 17.33
C LYS A 24 -26.43 5.29 17.59
N GLN A 25 -27.57 4.97 17.00
CA GLN A 25 -28.86 5.57 17.37
C GLN A 25 -29.27 5.14 18.78
N PRO A 26 -29.90 6.02 19.57
CA PRO A 26 -30.34 5.66 20.90
C PRO A 26 -31.67 4.91 20.87
N VAL A 27 -31.68 3.74 21.48
CA VAL A 27 -32.90 2.99 21.78
C VAL A 27 -33.58 3.67 23.02
N LYS A 28 -34.82 4.11 22.86
CA LYS A 28 -35.66 4.54 23.94
C LYS A 28 -36.14 3.34 24.77
N THR A 29 -35.83 3.32 26.04
CA THR A 29 -36.53 2.54 27.05
C THR A 29 -36.78 3.40 28.30
N GLU A 30 -38.02 3.38 28.76
CA GLU A 30 -38.54 4.14 29.91
C GLU A 30 -38.03 3.59 31.26
N PRO A 31 -38.19 4.35 32.38
CA PRO A 31 -37.28 4.25 33.51
C PRO A 31 -37.80 3.33 34.63
N ALA A 32 -36.95 2.45 35.11
CA ALA A 32 -37.09 1.85 36.43
C ALA A 32 -36.28 2.66 37.46
N LYS A 33 -36.95 3.17 38.47
CA LYS A 33 -36.34 3.88 39.58
C LYS A 33 -35.54 2.92 40.46
N THR A 34 -34.24 3.09 40.50
CA THR A 34 -33.42 2.53 41.57
C THR A 34 -32.37 3.59 41.94
N GLN A 35 -32.46 4.03 43.21
CA GLN A 35 -31.47 4.93 43.81
C GLN A 35 -30.14 4.20 43.90
N THR A 36 -29.13 4.70 43.24
CA THR A 36 -27.77 4.25 43.42
C THR A 36 -26.84 5.47 43.48
N THR A 37 -26.17 5.57 44.59
CA THR A 37 -25.14 6.51 44.98
C THR A 37 -24.21 6.85 43.82
N GLN A 38 -24.24 8.09 43.36
CA GLN A 38 -23.33 8.62 42.36
C GLN A 38 -21.90 8.67 42.96
N LYS A 39 -21.06 7.68 42.62
CA LYS A 39 -19.62 7.85 42.63
C LYS A 39 -19.29 8.76 41.46
N GLN A 40 -19.05 10.04 41.73
CA GLN A 40 -18.45 10.94 40.74
C GLN A 40 -17.12 10.39 40.33
N THR A 41 -17.07 9.77 39.14
CA THR A 41 -15.81 9.48 38.44
C THR A 41 -15.25 10.83 37.99
N GLN A 42 -14.31 11.36 38.72
CA GLN A 42 -13.56 12.56 38.34
C GLN A 42 -12.92 12.24 36.98
N GLN A 43 -13.39 12.90 35.91
CA GLN A 43 -12.66 12.96 34.67
C GLN A 43 -11.26 13.51 34.97
N PRO A 44 -10.19 12.88 34.48
CA PRO A 44 -8.85 13.43 34.68
C PRO A 44 -8.85 14.85 34.11
N ALA A 45 -8.47 15.81 34.97
CA ALA A 45 -8.37 17.21 34.61
C ALA A 45 -7.50 17.31 33.33
N LYS A 46 -8.03 17.90 32.26
CA LYS A 46 -7.26 18.20 31.04
C LYS A 46 -6.05 19.01 31.48
N GLN A 47 -4.86 18.44 31.32
CA GLN A 47 -3.63 19.20 31.54
C GLN A 47 -3.67 20.44 30.62
N PRO A 48 -3.28 21.63 31.11
CA PRO A 48 -3.24 22.83 30.28
C PRO A 48 -2.33 22.55 29.07
N VAL A 49 -2.87 22.67 27.86
CA VAL A 49 -2.11 22.56 26.63
C VAL A 49 -1.09 23.68 26.60
N ASN A 50 0.16 23.36 26.30
CA ASN A 50 1.21 24.38 26.14
C ASN A 50 0.73 25.40 25.07
N PRO A 51 0.71 26.73 25.39
CA PRO A 51 0.27 27.75 24.44
C PRO A 51 1.02 27.73 23.11
N LEU A 52 2.30 27.32 23.13
CA LEU A 52 3.12 27.19 21.96
C LEU A 52 2.66 26.02 21.05
N THR A 53 2.38 24.88 21.64
CA THR A 53 1.80 23.73 20.93
C THR A 53 0.45 24.08 20.29
N GLU A 54 -0.41 24.83 21.02
CA GLU A 54 -1.68 25.31 20.49
C GLU A 54 -1.48 26.28 19.31
N HIS A 55 -0.48 27.15 19.38
CA HIS A 55 -0.12 28.08 18.30
C HIS A 55 0.31 27.32 17.03
N PHE A 56 1.22 26.37 17.14
CA PHE A 56 1.69 25.56 16.00
C PHE A 56 0.57 24.70 15.42
N TYR A 57 -0.30 24.16 16.27
CA TYR A 57 -1.46 23.41 15.81
C TYR A 57 -2.42 24.29 14.99
N LYS A 58 -2.71 25.52 15.45
CA LYS A 58 -3.52 26.49 14.71
C LYS A 58 -2.86 26.87 13.37
N LYS A 59 -1.53 27.11 13.37
CA LYS A 59 -0.75 27.36 12.14
C LYS A 59 -0.91 26.20 11.17
N TYR A 60 -0.75 24.95 11.63
CA TYR A 60 -0.91 23.74 10.81
C TYR A 60 -2.30 23.66 10.20
N VAL A 61 -3.36 23.76 11.01
CA VAL A 61 -4.74 23.65 10.53
C VAL A 61 -5.08 24.76 9.54
N THR A 62 -4.67 25.99 9.82
CA THR A 62 -4.90 27.14 8.91
C THR A 62 -4.19 26.96 7.58
N ALA A 63 -2.94 26.49 7.60
CA ALA A 63 -2.17 26.24 6.39
C ALA A 63 -2.81 25.12 5.53
N ILE A 64 -3.29 24.05 6.15
CA ILE A 64 -4.04 22.99 5.45
C ILE A 64 -5.32 23.55 4.82
N GLN A 65 -6.09 24.38 5.54
CA GLN A 65 -7.32 24.98 5.00
C GLN A 65 -7.06 25.87 3.77
N TRP A 66 -5.88 26.48 3.71
CA TRP A 66 -5.46 27.32 2.60
C TRP A 66 -4.66 26.59 1.53
N ASN A 67 -4.52 25.28 1.64
CA ASN A 67 -3.69 24.45 0.77
C ASN A 67 -2.20 24.87 0.74
N ASP A 68 -1.74 25.54 1.80
CA ASP A 68 -0.33 25.91 1.97
C ASP A 68 0.41 24.78 2.67
N TYR A 69 0.71 23.75 1.91
CA TYR A 69 1.31 22.52 2.44
C TYR A 69 2.76 22.70 2.92
N GLU A 70 3.49 23.70 2.42
CA GLU A 70 4.86 23.97 2.90
C GLU A 70 4.82 24.59 4.30
N VAL A 71 3.92 25.55 4.56
CA VAL A 71 3.70 26.09 5.90
C VAL A 71 3.11 25.04 6.85
N ALA A 72 2.22 24.17 6.35
CA ALA A 72 1.70 23.06 7.15
C ALA A 72 2.82 22.09 7.56
N LYS A 73 3.72 21.74 6.65
CA LYS A 73 4.90 20.91 6.95
C LYS A 73 5.81 21.56 7.99
N ASP A 74 6.09 22.85 7.85
CA ASP A 74 6.90 23.61 8.82
C ASP A 74 6.28 23.54 10.22
N ALA A 75 4.98 23.79 10.33
CA ALA A 75 4.26 23.66 11.60
C ALA A 75 4.24 22.22 12.16
N LEU A 76 4.26 21.19 11.30
CA LEU A 76 4.41 19.80 11.75
C LEU A 76 5.77 19.56 12.41
N TYR A 77 6.84 20.13 11.88
CA TYR A 77 8.15 20.03 12.52
C TYR A 77 8.14 20.68 13.91
N ASP A 78 7.56 21.88 14.04
CA ASP A 78 7.42 22.55 15.32
C ASP A 78 6.66 21.67 16.32
N LEU A 79 5.52 21.09 15.91
CA LEU A 79 4.72 20.18 16.72
C LEU A 79 5.46 18.90 17.11
N ILE A 80 6.27 18.33 16.21
CA ILE A 80 7.09 17.14 16.48
C ILE A 80 8.18 17.47 17.49
N MET A 81 8.82 18.65 17.40
CA MET A 81 9.82 19.08 18.39
C MET A 81 9.21 19.24 19.79
N GLU A 82 8.00 19.79 19.90
CA GLU A 82 7.27 19.89 21.16
C GLU A 82 6.80 18.53 21.69
N ASN A 83 6.47 17.58 20.80
CA ASN A 83 5.95 16.26 21.19
C ASN A 83 6.52 15.13 20.32
N PRO A 84 7.79 14.78 20.47
CA PRO A 84 8.50 13.84 19.60
C PRO A 84 8.01 12.38 19.72
N GLN A 85 7.19 12.07 20.73
CA GLN A 85 6.60 10.74 20.91
C GLN A 85 5.19 10.62 20.30
N ASN A 86 4.70 11.67 19.64
CA ASN A 86 3.38 11.64 19.02
C ASN A 86 3.48 11.03 17.60
N ASP A 87 3.19 9.73 17.50
CA ASP A 87 3.22 8.99 16.25
C ASP A 87 2.26 9.55 15.18
N SER A 88 1.16 10.21 15.59
CA SER A 88 0.25 10.82 14.63
C SER A 88 0.87 12.01 13.89
N LEU A 89 1.72 12.79 14.55
CA LEU A 89 2.45 13.90 13.91
C LEU A 89 3.52 13.37 12.96
N ILE A 90 4.26 12.34 13.39
CA ILE A 90 5.26 11.69 12.57
C ILE A 90 4.60 11.03 11.35
N PHE A 91 3.45 10.37 11.54
CA PHE A 91 2.67 9.83 10.43
C PHE A 91 2.23 10.92 9.45
N SER A 92 1.71 12.05 9.95
CA SER A 92 1.30 13.17 9.10
C SER A 92 2.47 13.71 8.25
N LEU A 93 3.67 13.76 8.80
CA LEU A 93 4.87 14.18 8.07
C LEU A 93 5.29 13.13 7.03
N ALA A 94 5.26 11.83 7.37
CA ALA A 94 5.53 10.75 6.43
C ALA A 94 4.54 10.78 5.25
N TYR A 95 3.27 10.94 5.56
CA TYR A 95 2.19 11.02 4.58
C TYR A 95 2.33 12.25 3.67
N TYR A 96 2.67 13.41 4.23
CA TYR A 96 2.99 14.61 3.44
C TYR A 96 4.09 14.35 2.41
N TYR A 97 5.18 13.71 2.83
CA TYR A 97 6.28 13.38 1.93
C TYR A 97 5.87 12.35 0.87
N TYR A 98 5.05 11.37 1.25
CA TYR A 98 4.54 10.36 0.34
C TYR A 98 3.67 10.98 -0.76
N GLU A 99 2.68 11.80 -0.39
CA GLU A 99 1.82 12.51 -1.33
C GLU A 99 2.59 13.49 -2.24
N SER A 100 3.63 14.11 -1.68
CA SER A 100 4.54 14.99 -2.45
C SER A 100 5.56 14.24 -3.30
N GLN A 101 5.46 12.90 -3.40
CA GLN A 101 6.39 12.03 -4.12
C GLN A 101 7.86 12.14 -3.65
N LYS A 102 8.09 12.66 -2.46
CA LYS A 102 9.41 12.72 -1.81
C LYS A 102 9.68 11.39 -1.09
N TYR A 103 9.75 10.30 -1.87
CA TYR A 103 9.74 8.93 -1.35
C TYR A 103 10.89 8.62 -0.39
N ALA A 104 12.09 9.13 -0.64
CA ALA A 104 13.21 8.96 0.28
C ALA A 104 12.91 9.54 1.68
N SER A 105 12.33 10.75 1.74
CA SER A 105 11.92 11.39 3.00
C SER A 105 10.76 10.64 3.64
N ALA A 106 9.77 10.20 2.87
CA ALA A 106 8.65 9.40 3.35
C ALA A 106 9.13 8.11 4.03
N VAL A 107 10.05 7.39 3.39
CA VAL A 107 10.66 6.17 3.95
C VAL A 107 11.40 6.48 5.25
N LEU A 108 12.26 7.50 5.28
CA LEU A 108 13.02 7.86 6.49
C LEU A 108 12.11 8.17 7.68
N VAL A 109 11.02 8.91 7.46
CA VAL A 109 10.07 9.23 8.54
C VAL A 109 9.25 8.00 8.91
N SER A 110 8.81 7.18 7.94
CA SER A 110 8.09 5.93 8.22
C SER A 110 8.93 4.93 9.02
N GLN A 111 10.25 4.89 8.82
CA GLN A 111 11.14 4.03 9.60
C GLN A 111 11.14 4.38 11.10
N GLN A 112 10.91 5.65 11.47
CA GLN A 112 10.77 6.02 12.90
C GLN A 112 9.50 5.41 13.51
N LEU A 113 8.39 5.37 12.75
CA LEU A 113 7.16 4.71 13.18
C LEU A 113 7.36 3.20 13.30
N LEU A 114 8.05 2.58 12.33
CA LEU A 114 8.32 1.15 12.30
C LEU A 114 9.27 0.71 13.41
N ALA A 115 10.21 1.57 13.80
CA ALA A 115 11.10 1.31 14.95
C ALA A 115 10.33 1.21 16.28
N ARG A 116 9.22 1.94 16.42
CA ARG A 116 8.35 1.92 17.60
C ARG A 116 7.28 0.83 17.52
N ASN A 117 6.69 0.68 16.33
CA ASN A 117 5.66 -0.32 16.05
C ASN A 117 5.92 -0.98 14.69
N PRO A 118 6.62 -2.13 14.66
CA PRO A 118 6.90 -2.87 13.42
C PRO A 118 5.65 -3.35 12.66
N LYS A 119 4.48 -3.29 13.30
CA LYS A 119 3.18 -3.67 12.72
C LYS A 119 2.36 -2.45 12.28
N ASN A 120 2.95 -1.28 12.18
CA ASN A 120 2.28 -0.08 11.70
C ASN A 120 2.00 -0.21 10.19
N ILE A 121 0.76 -0.62 9.85
CA ILE A 121 0.34 -0.90 8.47
C ILE A 121 0.60 0.29 7.53
N PRO A 122 0.15 1.53 7.83
CA PRO A 122 0.43 2.67 6.95
C PRO A 122 1.91 2.95 6.75
N ALA A 123 2.75 2.81 7.78
CA ALA A 123 4.18 3.02 7.66
C ALA A 123 4.87 1.92 6.83
N LEU A 124 4.41 0.66 6.93
CA LEU A 124 4.87 -0.43 6.06
C LEU A 124 4.50 -0.15 4.61
N GLU A 125 3.28 0.30 4.35
CA GLU A 125 2.78 0.60 3.00
C GLU A 125 3.58 1.73 2.35
N MET A 126 3.76 2.87 3.05
CA MET A 126 4.57 3.98 2.56
C MET A 126 6.04 3.58 2.34
N SER A 127 6.60 2.74 3.22
CA SER A 127 7.97 2.24 3.06
C SER A 127 8.09 1.28 1.89
N ALA A 128 7.15 0.34 1.71
CA ALA A 128 7.15 -0.62 0.61
C ALA A 128 7.12 0.09 -0.75
N VAL A 129 6.14 1.00 -0.92
CA VAL A 129 6.00 1.78 -2.17
C VAL A 129 7.19 2.72 -2.35
N GLY A 130 7.64 3.40 -1.30
CA GLY A 130 8.79 4.30 -1.38
C GLY A 130 10.05 3.57 -1.84
N TYR A 131 10.36 2.41 -1.28
CA TYR A 131 11.49 1.59 -1.73
C TYR A 131 11.30 1.04 -3.15
N GLU A 132 10.06 0.65 -3.54
CA GLU A 132 9.73 0.20 -4.90
C GLU A 132 10.08 1.29 -5.92
N VAL A 133 9.60 2.52 -5.69
CA VAL A 133 9.85 3.65 -6.59
C VAL A 133 11.33 4.03 -6.66
N MET A 134 12.07 3.91 -5.55
CA MET A 134 13.52 4.15 -5.51
C MET A 134 14.34 2.99 -6.10
N GLY A 135 13.72 1.89 -6.52
CA GLY A 135 14.41 0.72 -7.07
C GLY A 135 15.13 -0.15 -6.02
N VAL A 136 14.85 0.04 -4.74
CA VAL A 136 15.44 -0.75 -3.63
C VAL A 136 14.56 -1.97 -3.37
N GLN A 137 14.54 -2.89 -4.35
CA GLN A 137 13.58 -3.99 -4.43
C GLN A 137 13.59 -4.93 -3.22
N ASP A 138 14.76 -5.27 -2.66
CA ASP A 138 14.87 -6.13 -1.47
C ASP A 138 14.15 -5.52 -0.26
N ARG A 139 14.33 -4.20 -0.03
CA ARG A 139 13.66 -3.50 1.08
C ARG A 139 12.16 -3.33 0.83
N SER A 140 11.78 -3.08 -0.41
CA SER A 140 10.38 -3.04 -0.80
C SER A 140 9.70 -4.38 -0.50
N LEU A 141 10.28 -5.49 -0.95
CA LEU A 141 9.76 -6.83 -0.73
C LEU A 141 9.61 -7.15 0.76
N GLN A 142 10.62 -6.86 1.60
CA GLN A 142 10.54 -7.07 3.06
C GLN A 142 9.34 -6.34 3.71
N ASN A 143 9.08 -5.10 3.27
CA ASN A 143 7.94 -4.34 3.80
C ASN A 143 6.61 -4.91 3.28
N TYR A 144 6.52 -5.32 2.01
CA TYR A 144 5.32 -5.99 1.48
C TYR A 144 5.09 -7.36 2.13
N GLU A 145 6.12 -8.15 2.41
CA GLU A 145 6.00 -9.42 3.14
C GLU A 145 5.40 -9.19 4.54
N SER A 146 5.91 -8.18 5.26
CA SER A 146 5.37 -7.79 6.58
C SER A 146 3.93 -7.30 6.48
N LEU A 147 3.62 -6.50 5.46
CA LEU A 147 2.29 -5.97 5.21
C LEU A 147 1.30 -7.10 4.88
N TYR A 148 1.70 -8.06 4.04
CA TYR A 148 0.88 -9.20 3.66
C TYR A 148 0.55 -10.10 4.86
N LEU A 149 1.53 -10.37 5.71
CA LEU A 149 1.33 -11.14 6.95
C LEU A 149 0.30 -10.51 7.89
N LEU A 150 0.16 -9.18 7.87
CA LEU A 150 -0.78 -8.45 8.72
C LEU A 150 -2.17 -8.31 8.09
N THR A 151 -2.25 -8.19 6.77
CA THR A 151 -3.48 -7.78 6.07
C THR A 151 -4.10 -8.89 5.22
N ASN A 152 -3.31 -9.88 4.82
CA ASN A 152 -3.67 -10.89 3.83
C ASN A 152 -4.27 -10.30 2.53
N ASN A 153 -3.81 -9.10 2.15
CA ASN A 153 -4.36 -8.35 1.03
C ASN A 153 -3.84 -8.89 -0.31
N ILE A 154 -4.76 -9.17 -1.25
CA ILE A 154 -4.44 -9.74 -2.57
C ILE A 154 -3.54 -8.80 -3.41
N SER A 155 -3.74 -7.49 -3.32
CA SER A 155 -2.92 -6.53 -4.06
C SER A 155 -1.49 -6.47 -3.53
N THR A 156 -1.30 -6.67 -2.22
CA THR A 156 0.02 -6.80 -1.61
C THR A 156 0.73 -8.06 -2.11
N LEU A 157 0.03 -9.21 -2.13
CA LEU A 157 0.59 -10.47 -2.64
C LEU A 157 0.94 -10.38 -4.13
N TYR A 158 0.12 -9.67 -4.90
CA TYR A 158 0.38 -9.38 -6.30
C TYR A 158 1.71 -8.59 -6.47
N LYS A 159 1.90 -7.52 -5.71
CA LYS A 159 3.16 -6.75 -5.71
C LYS A 159 4.37 -7.60 -5.32
N MET A 160 4.22 -8.42 -4.27
CA MET A 160 5.26 -9.35 -3.83
C MET A 160 5.68 -10.31 -4.95
N SER A 161 4.72 -10.90 -5.67
CA SER A 161 5.03 -11.87 -6.72
C SER A 161 5.89 -11.29 -7.84
N PHE A 162 5.66 -10.03 -8.23
CA PHE A 162 6.49 -9.34 -9.23
C PHE A 162 7.89 -9.03 -8.70
N LEU A 163 8.00 -8.51 -7.46
CA LEU A 163 9.29 -8.24 -6.84
C LEU A 163 10.12 -9.52 -6.64
N GLN A 164 9.48 -10.62 -6.24
CA GLN A 164 10.12 -11.93 -6.13
C GLN A 164 10.66 -12.41 -7.47
N PHE A 165 9.91 -12.20 -8.56
CA PHE A 165 10.37 -12.51 -9.91
C PHE A 165 11.59 -11.67 -10.30
N ASP A 166 11.53 -10.36 -10.11
CA ASP A 166 12.59 -9.42 -10.45
C ASP A 166 13.89 -9.71 -9.67
N LEU A 167 13.75 -10.12 -8.41
CA LEU A 167 14.84 -10.57 -7.54
C LEU A 167 15.30 -12.01 -7.83
N LYS A 168 14.73 -12.69 -8.83
CA LYS A 168 15.00 -14.08 -9.21
C LYS A 168 14.69 -15.10 -8.09
N ARG A 169 13.84 -14.72 -7.15
CA ARG A 169 13.31 -15.61 -6.09
C ARG A 169 12.14 -16.44 -6.66
N TYR A 170 12.41 -17.18 -7.73
CA TYR A 170 11.39 -17.83 -8.58
C TYR A 170 10.51 -18.84 -7.83
N ALA A 171 11.08 -19.61 -6.92
CA ALA A 171 10.31 -20.58 -6.14
C ALA A 171 9.26 -19.88 -5.25
N GLU A 172 9.63 -18.76 -4.62
CA GLU A 172 8.72 -17.96 -3.80
C GLU A 172 7.70 -17.23 -4.68
N CYS A 173 8.13 -16.71 -5.83
CA CYS A 173 7.24 -16.13 -6.83
C CYS A 173 6.15 -17.11 -7.26
N LEU A 174 6.50 -18.35 -7.58
CA LEU A 174 5.55 -19.40 -7.96
C LEU A 174 4.57 -19.71 -6.81
N ALA A 175 5.04 -19.81 -5.58
CA ALA A 175 4.18 -20.03 -4.40
C ALA A 175 3.19 -18.85 -4.20
N SER A 176 3.66 -17.62 -4.33
CA SER A 176 2.80 -16.42 -4.27
C SER A 176 1.77 -16.39 -5.39
N ILE A 177 2.16 -16.78 -6.61
CA ILE A 177 1.26 -16.87 -7.76
C ILE A 177 0.19 -17.95 -7.55
N ASP A 178 0.55 -19.11 -7.02
CA ASP A 178 -0.41 -20.18 -6.73
C ASP A 178 -1.43 -19.74 -5.68
N ALA A 179 -1.00 -19.00 -4.66
CA ALA A 179 -1.89 -18.40 -3.68
C ALA A 179 -2.81 -17.33 -4.30
N LEU A 180 -2.29 -16.51 -5.23
CA LEU A 180 -3.09 -15.54 -5.99
C LEU A 180 -4.16 -16.23 -6.84
N LEU A 181 -3.79 -17.28 -7.58
CA LEU A 181 -4.72 -18.02 -8.45
C LEU A 181 -5.80 -18.78 -7.66
N ALA A 182 -5.53 -19.13 -6.41
CA ALA A 182 -6.50 -19.73 -5.51
C ALA A 182 -7.44 -18.71 -4.86
N ASN A 183 -7.14 -17.42 -4.91
CA ASN A 183 -7.95 -16.37 -4.30
C ASN A 183 -9.20 -16.08 -5.17
N LYS A 184 -10.37 -16.02 -4.52
CA LYS A 184 -11.66 -15.78 -5.20
C LYS A 184 -11.78 -14.40 -5.85
N GLU A 185 -10.98 -13.43 -5.41
CA GLU A 185 -11.01 -12.06 -5.91
C GLU A 185 -10.16 -11.87 -7.17
N ILE A 186 -9.37 -12.87 -7.58
CA ILE A 186 -8.40 -12.76 -8.68
C ILE A 186 -9.03 -12.36 -10.01
N ASP A 187 -10.26 -12.78 -10.25
CA ASP A 187 -11.00 -12.48 -11.48
C ASP A 187 -11.72 -11.12 -11.44
N THR A 188 -11.95 -10.56 -10.24
CA THR A 188 -12.71 -9.32 -10.04
C THR A 188 -11.82 -8.10 -9.84
N VAL A 189 -10.67 -8.28 -9.17
CA VAL A 189 -9.70 -7.20 -9.00
C VAL A 189 -9.04 -6.91 -10.35
N LYS A 190 -9.03 -5.62 -10.72
CA LYS A 190 -8.44 -5.17 -11.97
C LYS A 190 -7.12 -4.46 -11.73
N VAL A 191 -6.23 -4.59 -12.70
CA VAL A 191 -4.92 -3.93 -12.74
C VAL A 191 -4.71 -3.32 -14.11
N ALA A 192 -4.06 -2.16 -14.15
CA ALA A 192 -3.83 -1.44 -15.39
C ALA A 192 -2.49 -1.83 -16.01
N PHE A 193 -2.50 -2.02 -17.31
CA PHE A 193 -1.33 -2.17 -18.17
C PHE A 193 -1.52 -1.35 -19.44
N ASN A 194 -0.42 -0.96 -20.06
CA ASN A 194 -0.50 -0.25 -21.32
C ASN A 194 -0.87 -1.22 -22.46
N ASP A 195 -1.78 -0.80 -23.30
CA ASP A 195 -2.16 -1.46 -24.54
C ASP A 195 -1.11 -1.24 -25.66
N VAL A 196 -1.43 -1.65 -26.89
CA VAL A 196 -0.57 -1.47 -28.07
C VAL A 196 -0.34 -0.01 -28.46
N GLU A 197 -1.24 0.90 -28.06
CA GLU A 197 -1.16 2.34 -28.30
C GLU A 197 -0.49 3.08 -27.12
N ASN A 198 0.04 2.34 -26.15
CA ASN A 198 0.62 2.86 -24.91
C ASN A 198 -0.39 3.60 -24.03
N LYS A 199 -1.67 3.24 -24.12
CA LYS A 199 -2.74 3.76 -23.27
C LYS A 199 -3.03 2.80 -22.12
N PRO A 200 -3.30 3.30 -20.91
CA PRO A 200 -3.65 2.44 -19.77
C PRO A 200 -4.99 1.75 -20.04
N LYS A 201 -4.98 0.43 -19.89
CA LYS A 201 -6.16 -0.43 -19.98
C LYS A 201 -6.21 -1.36 -18.78
N GLU A 202 -7.41 -1.57 -18.24
CA GLU A 202 -7.62 -2.47 -17.11
C GLU A 202 -7.87 -3.91 -17.56
N TYR A 203 -7.21 -4.83 -16.87
CA TYR A 203 -7.36 -6.28 -17.05
C TYR A 203 -7.67 -6.95 -15.71
N PRO A 204 -8.41 -8.07 -15.67
CA PRO A 204 -8.48 -8.90 -14.46
C PRO A 204 -7.07 -9.26 -13.99
N MET A 205 -6.81 -9.21 -12.70
CA MET A 205 -5.49 -9.49 -12.11
C MET A 205 -4.96 -10.86 -12.52
N LYS A 206 -5.84 -11.83 -12.77
CA LYS A 206 -5.49 -13.16 -13.25
C LYS A 206 -4.66 -13.15 -14.54
N VAL A 207 -4.91 -12.20 -15.44
CA VAL A 207 -4.21 -12.12 -16.74
C VAL A 207 -2.70 -11.88 -16.57
N PRO A 208 -2.25 -10.79 -15.93
CA PRO A 208 -0.81 -10.60 -15.68
C PRO A 208 -0.21 -11.63 -14.74
N VAL A 209 -0.98 -12.23 -13.82
CA VAL A 209 -0.51 -13.30 -12.93
C VAL A 209 -0.21 -14.58 -13.71
N LEU A 210 -1.08 -14.99 -14.66
CA LEU A 210 -0.80 -16.11 -15.57
C LEU A 210 0.43 -15.86 -16.46
N ASN A 211 0.56 -14.64 -16.97
CA ASN A 211 1.73 -14.24 -17.73
C ASN A 211 3.03 -14.30 -16.89
N LEU A 212 2.99 -13.81 -15.65
CA LEU A 212 4.12 -13.89 -14.73
C LEU A 212 4.47 -15.34 -14.39
N LYS A 213 3.45 -16.20 -14.18
CA LYS A 213 3.65 -17.63 -13.96
C LYS A 213 4.39 -18.29 -15.13
N GLY A 214 3.98 -17.96 -16.36
CA GLY A 214 4.65 -18.45 -17.56
C GLY A 214 6.13 -18.06 -17.60
N LEU A 215 6.45 -16.81 -17.30
CA LEU A 215 7.83 -16.33 -17.20
C LEU A 215 8.60 -17.05 -16.09
N ALA A 216 8.04 -17.19 -14.90
CA ALA A 216 8.69 -17.85 -13.77
C ALA A 216 8.94 -19.36 -14.04
N VAL A 217 8.00 -20.04 -14.66
CA VAL A 217 8.16 -21.45 -15.08
C VAL A 217 9.27 -21.59 -16.11
N GLN A 218 9.32 -20.70 -17.08
CA GLN A 218 10.38 -20.70 -18.09
C GLN A 218 11.76 -20.46 -17.49
N GLU A 219 11.90 -19.44 -16.62
CA GLU A 219 13.20 -19.07 -16.05
C GLU A 219 13.69 -20.06 -14.98
N HIS A 220 12.79 -20.61 -14.17
CA HIS A 220 13.14 -21.50 -13.07
C HIS A 220 13.24 -22.98 -13.48
N LEU A 221 12.28 -23.44 -14.28
CA LEU A 221 12.16 -24.86 -14.65
C LEU A 221 12.64 -25.17 -16.07
N GLY A 222 12.84 -24.15 -16.89
CA GLY A 222 13.18 -24.32 -18.30
C GLY A 222 12.02 -24.90 -19.15
N ASP A 223 10.81 -25.03 -18.57
CA ASP A 223 9.67 -25.65 -19.23
C ASP A 223 8.94 -24.66 -20.15
N LYS A 224 9.44 -24.57 -21.39
CA LYS A 224 8.85 -23.74 -22.42
C LYS A 224 7.43 -24.17 -22.82
N ALA A 225 7.13 -25.47 -22.75
CA ALA A 225 5.81 -25.97 -23.12
C ALA A 225 4.74 -25.57 -22.10
N ALA A 226 5.05 -25.67 -20.79
CA ALA A 226 4.19 -25.19 -19.74
C ALA A 226 4.04 -23.66 -19.77
N ALA A 227 5.14 -22.92 -20.00
CA ALA A 227 5.11 -21.47 -20.13
C ALA A 227 4.20 -21.02 -21.29
N LYS A 228 4.30 -21.67 -22.44
CA LYS A 228 3.45 -21.42 -23.61
C LYS A 228 1.96 -21.54 -23.27
N LYS A 229 1.56 -22.62 -22.59
CA LYS A 229 0.15 -22.83 -22.17
C LYS A 229 -0.35 -21.70 -21.27
N LEU A 230 0.47 -21.25 -20.32
CA LEU A 230 0.12 -20.16 -19.41
C LEU A 230 -0.07 -18.82 -20.13
N PHE A 231 0.76 -18.54 -21.16
CA PHE A 231 0.55 -17.35 -22.00
C PHE A 231 -0.71 -17.46 -22.85
N GLU A 232 -1.01 -18.65 -23.39
CA GLU A 232 -2.25 -18.92 -24.13
C GLU A 232 -3.49 -18.78 -23.22
N GLU A 233 -3.43 -19.26 -21.97
CA GLU A 233 -4.50 -19.07 -20.96
C GLU A 233 -4.72 -17.58 -20.65
N ALA A 234 -3.66 -16.80 -20.47
CA ALA A 234 -3.79 -15.36 -20.26
C ALA A 234 -4.47 -14.67 -21.46
N LEU A 235 -4.10 -15.08 -22.70
CA LEU A 235 -4.69 -14.55 -23.93
C LEU A 235 -6.10 -15.04 -24.20
N ALA A 236 -6.51 -16.18 -23.67
CA ALA A 236 -7.90 -16.64 -23.72
C ALA A 236 -8.84 -15.72 -22.91
N ILE A 237 -8.33 -15.15 -21.79
CA ILE A 237 -9.06 -14.18 -20.96
C ILE A 237 -9.00 -12.77 -21.57
N ALA A 238 -7.82 -12.37 -22.04
CA ALA A 238 -7.56 -11.03 -22.59
C ALA A 238 -6.76 -11.15 -23.90
N PRO A 239 -7.43 -11.32 -25.05
CA PRO A 239 -6.76 -11.54 -26.34
C PRO A 239 -5.85 -10.40 -26.79
N ASP A 240 -6.00 -9.22 -26.21
CA ASP A 240 -5.20 -8.02 -26.52
C ASP A 240 -4.10 -7.73 -25.50
N PHE A 241 -3.87 -8.58 -24.49
CA PHE A 241 -2.83 -8.36 -23.50
C PHE A 241 -1.43 -8.48 -24.13
N VAL A 242 -0.78 -7.33 -24.29
CA VAL A 242 0.45 -7.16 -25.08
C VAL A 242 1.60 -8.04 -24.58
N LEU A 243 1.79 -8.09 -23.25
CA LEU A 243 2.91 -8.81 -22.66
C LEU A 243 2.84 -10.32 -22.91
N ALA A 244 1.65 -10.92 -22.80
CA ALA A 244 1.50 -12.35 -23.08
C ALA A 244 1.70 -12.66 -24.57
N LYS A 245 1.27 -11.81 -25.50
CA LYS A 245 1.57 -11.96 -26.93
C LYS A 245 3.08 -11.96 -27.21
N GLN A 246 3.78 -10.99 -26.61
CA GLN A 246 5.24 -10.86 -26.78
C GLN A 246 5.98 -12.07 -26.21
N ASN A 247 5.55 -12.57 -25.03
CA ASN A 247 6.17 -13.70 -24.39
C ASN A 247 5.88 -15.01 -25.14
N LEU A 248 4.62 -15.20 -25.59
CA LEU A 248 4.26 -16.35 -26.43
C LEU A 248 5.08 -16.41 -27.73
N ALA A 249 5.36 -15.28 -28.35
CA ALA A 249 6.19 -15.23 -29.56
C ALA A 249 7.64 -15.65 -29.32
N LYS A 250 8.16 -15.51 -28.08
CA LYS A 250 9.55 -15.88 -27.72
C LYS A 250 9.73 -17.36 -27.38
N VAL A 251 8.66 -18.06 -26.99
CA VAL A 251 8.72 -19.50 -26.59
C VAL A 251 8.42 -20.47 -27.73
N LYS A 252 8.49 -20.00 -28.96
CA LYS A 252 8.35 -20.83 -30.16
C LYS A 252 9.53 -21.77 -30.35
#